data_48dc6409ff49e32e6d8718e84e3810ce
#
_entry.id   48dc6409ff49e32e6d8718e84e3810ce
#
_cell.length_a   1.000
_cell.length_b   1.000
_cell.length_c   1.000
_cell.angle_alpha   90.00
_cell.angle_beta   90.00
_cell.angle_gamma   90.00
#
_symmetry.space_group_name_H-M   'P 1'
#
loop_
_entity.id
_entity.type
_entity.pdbx_description
1 polymer ?
#
loop_
_entity_poly.entity_id
_entity_poly.type
_entity_poly.pdbx_seq_one_letter_code
_entity_poly.pdbx_strand_id
1 'polypeptide(L)'
;MAAGAGRRTPGEKAAVRYREWISCMRAAGIRTESFAARLNRTRTYADRAYDERLFQRILKWNGLLAEGDPAGRAMMPEYEVAVCEHSCIAVYHRPVSGHGGALGVTRELPLPPSGYEDDRLIRRLARTAIRAVYALGLDIGLVRMVIAPGGQLAVRSVDPFPLKPRGLIEKYAAALRIPAEGGADVPISEKARDGAASAAQAIRGAPSLEDRRAFAPSNHVAPDGIPGADHPTALRRAVPEGEPEGDDPAADERAQVEASKSALRKTPAVGASETDEPAVPGRTAPIDRERPGLSSAERLRNESILVGLDIEFVLTDAGGSLVPADRFLPRGGPAGHDGVVMQGRMVRALAELRPSPSREPRRLYAELTRTMRLAARRIRDPALAWRAGATPVPGVCTGGHIHFSGVALSFELLRALDNYLALPLALLEDERAIERRAKFGWLGHARMKPHGGFEYRTPPSWIVSPTVARGVLALAKLIAVHHDSLVRRPLDELRMQKAYYAGEKRQLRRFLDLWRQDIAGTRLYSEYEEDIAPFIRLIESGWSWNEEADLRAEWKFTDAADFHALAVPR
;
A
#
# COMPACT_ATOMS: atom_id res chain seq x y z
N MET A 1 39.14 -1.11 -38.13
CA MET A 1 37.68 -0.96 -38.02
C MET A 1 37.26 -1.57 -36.70
N ALA A 2 37.12 -0.76 -35.65
CA ALA A 2 36.59 -1.20 -34.36
C ALA A 2 35.05 -1.14 -34.46
N ALA A 3 34.41 -2.33 -34.48
CA ALA A 3 32.97 -2.41 -34.45
C ALA A 3 32.46 -1.83 -33.14
N GLY A 4 31.69 -0.73 -33.22
CA GLY A 4 31.06 -0.10 -32.09
C GLY A 4 30.14 -1.09 -31.38
N ALA A 5 30.50 -1.47 -30.15
CA ALA A 5 29.62 -2.20 -29.27
C ALA A 5 28.44 -1.28 -28.92
N GLY A 6 27.34 -1.39 -29.67
CA GLY A 6 26.10 -0.66 -29.45
C GLY A 6 25.68 -0.81 -27.99
N ARG A 7 25.32 0.27 -27.30
CA ARG A 7 24.79 0.23 -25.95
C ARG A 7 23.49 -0.56 -25.97
N ARG A 8 23.44 -1.70 -25.27
CA ARG A 8 22.22 -2.52 -25.13
C ARG A 8 21.09 -1.68 -24.54
N THR A 9 19.88 -1.87 -25.07
CA THR A 9 18.65 -1.30 -24.52
C THR A 9 18.38 -1.82 -23.10
N PRO A 10 17.57 -1.13 -22.28
CA PRO A 10 17.15 -1.62 -20.96
C PRO A 10 16.55 -3.04 -21.00
N GLY A 11 15.69 -3.34 -21.98
CA GLY A 11 15.09 -4.66 -22.15
C GLY A 11 16.11 -5.74 -22.51
N GLU A 12 17.08 -5.44 -23.38
CA GLU A 12 18.17 -6.39 -23.72
C GLU A 12 19.07 -6.67 -22.51
N LYS A 13 19.36 -5.63 -21.69
CA LYS A 13 20.11 -5.82 -20.43
C LYS A 13 19.36 -6.75 -19.49
N ALA A 14 18.05 -6.51 -19.29
CA ALA A 14 17.19 -7.33 -18.45
C ALA A 14 17.16 -8.79 -18.92
N ALA A 15 16.98 -9.02 -20.24
CA ALA A 15 16.93 -10.37 -20.81
C ALA A 15 18.25 -11.14 -20.69
N VAL A 16 19.39 -10.47 -20.86
CA VAL A 16 20.71 -11.10 -20.68
C VAL A 16 20.90 -11.47 -19.21
N ARG A 17 20.62 -10.53 -18.30
CA ARG A 17 20.81 -10.73 -16.86
C ARG A 17 19.91 -11.83 -16.31
N TYR A 18 18.67 -11.91 -16.79
CA TYR A 18 17.75 -13.00 -16.44
C TYR A 18 18.30 -14.37 -16.84
N ARG A 19 18.85 -14.52 -18.07
CA ARG A 19 19.45 -15.80 -18.51
C ARG A 19 20.64 -16.21 -17.67
N GLU A 20 21.53 -15.25 -17.35
CA GLU A 20 22.66 -15.51 -16.45
C GLU A 20 22.19 -15.98 -15.08
N TRP A 21 21.17 -15.33 -14.55
CA TRP A 21 20.62 -15.64 -13.23
C TRP A 21 19.99 -17.05 -13.19
N ILE A 22 19.19 -17.42 -14.18
CA ILE A 22 18.63 -18.76 -14.34
C ILE A 22 19.73 -19.82 -14.44
N SER A 23 20.81 -19.55 -15.18
CA SER A 23 21.95 -20.47 -15.28
C SER A 23 22.63 -20.70 -13.92
N CYS A 24 22.83 -19.63 -13.14
CA CYS A 24 23.38 -19.75 -11.79
C CYS A 24 22.47 -20.53 -10.83
N MET A 25 21.15 -20.37 -10.95
CA MET A 25 20.19 -21.13 -10.15
C MET A 25 20.22 -22.62 -10.45
N ARG A 26 20.25 -22.99 -11.73
CA ARG A 26 20.43 -24.41 -12.13
C ARG A 26 21.73 -24.99 -11.59
N ALA A 27 22.81 -24.22 -11.66
CA ALA A 27 24.09 -24.65 -11.10
C ALA A 27 24.07 -24.83 -9.56
N ALA A 28 23.14 -24.14 -8.89
CA ALA A 28 22.88 -24.28 -7.46
C ALA A 28 21.84 -25.37 -7.11
N GLY A 29 21.36 -26.15 -8.10
CA GLY A 29 20.39 -27.21 -7.90
C GLY A 29 18.98 -26.71 -7.57
N ILE A 30 18.60 -25.50 -8.02
CA ILE A 30 17.31 -24.90 -7.75
C ILE A 30 16.35 -25.12 -8.94
N ARG A 31 15.10 -25.53 -8.67
CA ARG A 31 14.07 -25.73 -9.71
C ARG A 31 13.68 -24.41 -10.37
N THR A 32 14.15 -24.19 -11.58
CA THR A 32 13.98 -22.92 -12.29
C THR A 32 12.56 -22.67 -12.81
N GLU A 33 11.77 -23.72 -13.08
CA GLU A 33 10.38 -23.62 -13.53
C GLU A 33 9.49 -23.03 -12.44
N SER A 34 9.58 -23.55 -11.22
CA SER A 34 8.84 -23.04 -10.05
C SER A 34 9.21 -21.60 -9.73
N PHE A 35 10.48 -21.24 -9.92
CA PHE A 35 10.98 -19.90 -9.70
C PHE A 35 10.47 -18.94 -10.78
N ALA A 36 10.56 -19.33 -12.04
CA ALA A 36 10.10 -18.51 -13.17
C ALA A 36 8.61 -18.16 -13.08
N ALA A 37 7.77 -19.10 -12.62
CA ALA A 37 6.34 -18.89 -12.43
C ALA A 37 6.07 -17.83 -11.31
N ARG A 38 6.83 -17.87 -10.21
CA ARG A 38 6.69 -16.92 -9.09
C ARG A 38 7.23 -15.54 -9.41
N LEU A 39 8.20 -15.41 -10.30
CA LEU A 39 8.88 -14.16 -10.64
C LEU A 39 8.49 -13.59 -12.00
N ASN A 40 7.33 -13.96 -12.52
CA ASN A 40 6.87 -13.48 -13.82
C ASN A 40 6.82 -11.93 -13.89
N ARG A 41 6.45 -11.27 -12.80
CA ARG A 41 6.40 -9.80 -12.70
C ARG A 41 7.80 -9.20 -12.74
N THR A 42 8.75 -9.71 -11.95
CA THR A 42 10.14 -9.26 -11.99
C THR A 42 10.71 -9.38 -13.41
N ARG A 43 10.43 -10.47 -14.11
CA ARG A 43 10.83 -10.65 -15.51
C ARG A 43 10.18 -9.61 -16.42
N THR A 44 8.88 -9.34 -16.25
CA THR A 44 8.11 -8.41 -17.08
C THR A 44 8.56 -6.96 -16.92
N TYR A 45 8.91 -6.56 -15.70
CA TYR A 45 9.18 -5.14 -15.37
C TYR A 45 10.65 -4.84 -15.05
N ALA A 46 11.57 -5.80 -15.26
CA ALA A 46 12.99 -5.63 -14.96
C ALA A 46 13.65 -4.49 -15.76
N ASP A 47 13.17 -4.19 -16.96
CA ASP A 47 13.65 -3.08 -17.79
C ASP A 47 13.56 -1.73 -17.08
N ARG A 48 12.56 -1.52 -16.23
CA ARG A 48 12.37 -0.29 -15.44
C ARG A 48 13.56 0.01 -14.52
N ALA A 49 14.24 -1.02 -14.02
CA ALA A 49 15.42 -0.89 -13.17
C ALA A 49 16.67 -0.50 -13.98
N TYR A 50 16.68 -0.78 -15.29
CA TYR A 50 17.82 -0.49 -16.18
C TYR A 50 17.65 0.78 -17.03
N ASP A 51 16.46 1.39 -17.03
CA ASP A 51 16.19 2.72 -17.61
C ASP A 51 16.36 3.79 -16.53
N GLU A 52 17.47 4.50 -16.57
CA GLU A 52 17.84 5.51 -15.55
C GLU A 52 16.75 6.59 -15.37
N ARG A 53 16.25 7.15 -16.49
CA ARG A 53 15.24 8.23 -16.43
C ARG A 53 13.93 7.73 -15.88
N LEU A 54 13.52 6.55 -16.30
CA LEU A 54 12.28 5.93 -15.84
C LEU A 54 12.38 5.53 -14.37
N PHE A 55 13.49 4.93 -13.98
CA PHE A 55 13.82 4.57 -12.60
C PHE A 55 13.67 5.77 -11.65
N GLN A 56 14.36 6.88 -11.96
CA GLN A 56 14.29 8.10 -11.14
C GLN A 56 12.87 8.65 -11.03
N ARG A 57 12.10 8.68 -12.14
CA ARG A 57 10.71 9.15 -12.12
C ARG A 57 9.80 8.26 -11.25
N ILE A 58 9.90 6.94 -11.37
CA ILE A 58 9.11 6.01 -10.56
C ILE A 58 9.42 6.22 -9.08
N LEU A 59 10.68 6.29 -8.70
CA LEU A 59 11.07 6.53 -7.31
C LEU A 59 10.51 7.86 -6.79
N LYS A 60 10.64 8.93 -7.56
CA LYS A 60 10.13 10.26 -7.20
C LYS A 60 8.61 10.24 -6.97
N TRP A 61 7.82 9.63 -7.87
CA TRP A 61 6.36 9.52 -7.67
C TRP A 61 6.01 8.78 -6.38
N ASN A 62 6.77 7.75 -6.08
CA ASN A 62 6.61 6.98 -4.84
C ASN A 62 7.25 7.65 -3.61
N GLY A 63 7.66 8.92 -3.67
CA GLY A 63 8.25 9.66 -2.56
C GLY A 63 9.58 9.08 -2.05
N LEU A 64 10.33 8.42 -2.93
CA LEU A 64 11.67 7.92 -2.68
C LEU A 64 12.71 8.86 -3.28
N LEU A 65 13.80 9.09 -2.56
CA LEU A 65 14.94 9.83 -3.06
C LEU A 65 15.77 8.91 -3.96
N ALA A 66 15.89 9.27 -5.24
CA ALA A 66 16.84 8.64 -6.13
C ALA A 66 18.16 9.42 -6.08
N GLU A 67 19.29 8.72 -6.06
CA GLU A 67 20.58 9.37 -6.23
C GLU A 67 20.74 9.74 -7.70
N GLY A 68 20.90 11.04 -8.02
CA GLY A 68 21.23 11.48 -9.40
C GLY A 68 22.68 11.15 -9.76
N ASP A 69 23.14 11.54 -10.96
CA ASP A 69 24.43 11.19 -11.58
C ASP A 69 25.65 11.23 -10.62
N PRO A 70 26.48 10.18 -10.61
CA PRO A 70 27.64 10.05 -9.73
C PRO A 70 28.85 10.95 -10.07
N ALA A 71 28.80 11.72 -11.17
CA ALA A 71 29.92 12.59 -11.57
C ALA A 71 30.13 13.71 -10.55
N GLY A 72 31.08 13.52 -9.64
CA GLY A 72 31.52 14.55 -8.67
C GLY A 72 31.26 14.27 -7.20
N ARG A 73 30.87 13.06 -6.80
CA ARG A 73 30.50 12.74 -5.41
C ARG A 73 31.64 12.15 -4.59
N ALA A 74 31.73 12.64 -3.34
CA ALA A 74 32.47 11.95 -2.30
C ALA A 74 31.96 10.51 -2.18
N MET A 75 32.88 9.53 -2.11
CA MET A 75 32.51 8.14 -1.89
C MET A 75 31.81 8.02 -0.55
N MET A 76 30.55 7.59 -0.57
CA MET A 76 29.74 7.37 0.63
C MET A 76 29.65 5.89 0.93
N PRO A 77 29.50 5.48 2.22
CA PRO A 77 29.21 4.12 2.57
C PRO A 77 27.97 3.62 1.83
N GLU A 78 28.06 2.45 1.25
CA GLU A 78 26.99 1.84 0.47
C GLU A 78 26.32 0.71 1.25
N TYR A 79 25.00 0.66 1.17
CA TYR A 79 24.21 -0.45 1.70
C TYR A 79 23.54 -1.18 0.54
N GLU A 80 23.60 -2.51 0.56
CA GLU A 80 22.87 -3.36 -0.37
C GLU A 80 21.86 -4.18 0.42
N VAL A 81 20.58 -4.07 0.06
CA VAL A 81 19.46 -4.75 0.74
C VAL A 81 18.80 -5.71 -0.23
N ALA A 82 18.84 -6.98 0.10
CA ALA A 82 18.16 -8.02 -0.65
C ALA A 82 16.71 -8.13 -0.19
N VAL A 83 15.80 -7.91 -1.13
CA VAL A 83 14.35 -7.92 -0.93
C VAL A 83 13.72 -9.08 -1.67
N CYS A 84 12.88 -9.83 -0.97
CA CYS A 84 12.01 -10.85 -1.53
C CYS A 84 10.59 -10.57 -1.08
N GLU A 85 9.73 -10.11 -2.00
CA GLU A 85 8.41 -9.59 -1.69
C GLU A 85 8.48 -8.56 -0.54
N HIS A 86 7.62 -8.68 0.46
CA HIS A 86 7.62 -7.76 1.62
C HIS A 86 8.64 -8.16 2.70
N SER A 87 9.72 -8.85 2.34
CA SER A 87 10.74 -9.31 3.28
C SER A 87 12.12 -8.81 2.91
N CYS A 88 12.87 -8.33 3.91
CA CYS A 88 14.30 -8.11 3.83
C CYS A 88 14.99 -9.43 4.20
N ILE A 89 15.71 -10.03 3.25
CA ILE A 89 16.36 -11.35 3.44
C ILE A 89 17.86 -11.25 3.72
N ALA A 90 18.47 -10.12 3.40
CA ALA A 90 19.87 -9.84 3.76
C ALA A 90 20.15 -8.33 3.65
N VAL A 91 21.08 -7.85 4.46
CA VAL A 91 21.62 -6.49 4.38
C VAL A 91 23.14 -6.57 4.33
N TYR A 92 23.74 -5.85 3.40
CA TYR A 92 25.19 -5.77 3.25
C TYR A 92 25.63 -4.33 3.38
N HIS A 93 26.78 -4.12 3.98
CA HIS A 93 27.41 -2.82 4.14
C HIS A 93 28.77 -2.82 3.46
N ARG A 94 29.04 -1.79 2.65
CA ARG A 94 30.32 -1.52 2.02
C ARG A 94 30.84 -0.19 2.54
N PRO A 95 31.73 -0.17 3.51
CA PRO A 95 32.30 1.07 4.06
C PRO A 95 33.21 1.75 3.04
N VAL A 96 33.42 3.02 3.21
CA VAL A 96 34.52 3.74 2.52
C VAL A 96 35.81 3.38 3.22
N SER A 97 36.80 2.87 2.50
CA SER A 97 38.10 2.48 3.06
C SER A 97 39.19 3.49 2.71
N GLY A 98 39.91 3.96 3.75
CA GLY A 98 41.21 4.61 3.66
C GLY A 98 41.34 5.95 2.96
N HIS A 99 42.57 6.43 2.83
CA HIS A 99 42.97 7.75 2.31
C HIS A 99 42.80 7.94 0.79
N GLY A 100 42.05 7.14 0.11
CA GLY A 100 41.78 7.28 -1.33
C GLY A 100 40.30 7.19 -1.70
N GLY A 101 39.40 7.06 -0.72
CA GLY A 101 37.97 7.02 -0.97
C GLY A 101 37.49 5.75 -1.68
N ALA A 102 38.29 4.67 -1.75
CA ALA A 102 37.85 3.41 -2.33
C ALA A 102 36.77 2.73 -1.46
N LEU A 103 35.80 2.05 -2.07
CA LEU A 103 34.84 1.24 -1.33
C LEU A 103 35.54 0.02 -0.75
N GLY A 104 35.32 -0.24 0.54
CA GLY A 104 35.86 -1.38 1.26
C GLY A 104 35.17 -2.70 0.91
N VAL A 105 35.58 -3.76 1.61
CA VAL A 105 35.00 -5.08 1.43
C VAL A 105 33.55 -5.09 1.91
N THR A 106 32.67 -5.63 1.08
CA THR A 106 31.26 -5.83 1.45
C THR A 106 31.13 -6.84 2.58
N ARG A 107 30.43 -6.48 3.65
CA ARG A 107 30.14 -7.34 4.81
C ARG A 107 28.65 -7.48 4.98
N GLU A 108 28.18 -8.67 5.26
CA GLU A 108 26.80 -8.92 5.65
C GLU A 108 26.57 -8.41 7.08
N LEU A 109 25.50 -7.66 7.28
CA LEU A 109 25.04 -7.24 8.60
C LEU A 109 24.09 -8.32 9.15
N PRO A 110 24.21 -8.71 10.42
CA PRO A 110 23.30 -9.67 11.01
C PRO A 110 21.89 -9.07 11.07
N LEU A 111 20.90 -9.82 10.60
CA LEU A 111 19.50 -9.49 10.83
C LEU A 111 19.12 -9.92 12.25
N PRO A 112 18.40 -9.11 13.03
CA PRO A 112 17.88 -9.52 14.33
C PRO A 112 17.02 -10.79 14.20
N PRO A 113 17.03 -11.70 15.22
CA PRO A 113 16.25 -12.95 15.18
C PRO A 113 14.74 -12.74 14.97
N SER A 114 14.20 -11.64 15.50
CA SER A 114 12.80 -11.20 15.35
C SER A 114 12.50 -10.52 14.00
N GLY A 115 13.52 -10.36 13.14
CA GLY A 115 13.41 -9.72 11.84
C GLY A 115 13.94 -8.28 11.81
N TYR A 116 13.87 -7.65 10.65
CA TYR A 116 14.46 -6.33 10.40
C TYR A 116 13.79 -5.16 11.17
N GLU A 117 12.67 -5.38 11.82
CA GLU A 117 11.91 -4.32 12.52
C GLU A 117 12.55 -3.88 13.83
N ASP A 118 13.43 -4.66 14.43
CA ASP A 118 14.00 -4.36 15.75
C ASP A 118 15.20 -3.42 15.71
N ASP A 119 15.99 -3.43 14.63
CA ASP A 119 17.08 -2.48 14.42
C ASP A 119 16.61 -1.24 13.66
N ARG A 120 16.86 -0.05 14.21
CA ARG A 120 16.42 1.22 13.60
C ARG A 120 17.01 1.45 12.21
N LEU A 121 18.29 1.17 12.01
CA LEU A 121 18.95 1.36 10.72
C LEU A 121 18.47 0.32 9.71
N ILE A 122 18.54 -0.96 10.08
CA ILE A 122 18.11 -2.08 9.23
C ILE A 122 16.66 -1.91 8.83
N ARG A 123 15.79 -1.55 9.75
CA ARG A 123 14.37 -1.23 9.48
C ARG A 123 14.19 -0.12 8.46
N ARG A 124 14.94 0.97 8.56
CA ARG A 124 14.88 2.08 7.58
C ARG A 124 15.35 1.62 6.21
N LEU A 125 16.48 0.90 6.15
CA LEU A 125 17.04 0.33 4.92
C LEU A 125 16.05 -0.63 4.27
N ALA A 126 15.52 -1.59 5.04
CA ALA A 126 14.57 -2.59 4.56
C ALA A 126 13.29 -1.96 4.01
N ARG A 127 12.67 -1.04 4.74
CA ARG A 127 11.43 -0.37 4.31
C ARG A 127 11.64 0.43 3.03
N THR A 128 12.75 1.14 2.91
CA THR A 128 13.08 1.90 1.69
C THR A 128 13.31 0.95 0.51
N ALA A 129 14.03 -0.14 0.71
CA ALA A 129 14.31 -1.12 -0.31
C ALA A 129 13.05 -1.88 -0.78
N ILE A 130 12.21 -2.35 0.14
CA ILE A 130 10.93 -3.00 -0.16
C ILE A 130 10.04 -2.07 -0.99
N ARG A 131 9.94 -0.79 -0.59
CA ARG A 131 9.18 0.21 -1.32
C ARG A 131 9.72 0.46 -2.73
N ALA A 132 11.04 0.49 -2.92
CA ALA A 132 11.66 0.66 -4.23
C ALA A 132 11.39 -0.54 -5.15
N VAL A 133 11.51 -1.76 -4.66
CA VAL A 133 11.21 -2.99 -5.40
C VAL A 133 9.72 -3.02 -5.80
N TYR A 134 8.83 -2.73 -4.87
CA TYR A 134 7.39 -2.68 -5.11
C TYR A 134 7.00 -1.62 -6.16
N ALA A 135 7.53 -0.39 -6.02
CA ALA A 135 7.25 0.73 -6.92
C ALA A 135 7.67 0.43 -8.38
N LEU A 136 8.76 -0.32 -8.57
CA LEU A 136 9.20 -0.77 -9.89
C LEU A 136 8.35 -1.91 -10.47
N GLY A 137 7.42 -2.47 -9.70
CA GLY A 137 6.60 -3.61 -10.11
C GLY A 137 7.30 -4.96 -9.96
N LEU A 138 8.44 -5.01 -9.27
CA LEU A 138 9.23 -6.21 -9.06
C LEU A 138 8.74 -7.03 -7.86
N ASP A 139 9.11 -8.30 -7.78
CA ASP A 139 8.85 -9.17 -6.64
C ASP A 139 10.10 -9.38 -5.80
N ILE A 140 11.28 -9.27 -6.44
CA ILE A 140 12.58 -9.35 -5.79
C ILE A 140 13.52 -8.28 -6.31
N GLY A 141 14.60 -8.01 -5.57
CA GLY A 141 15.69 -7.14 -6.03
C GLY A 141 16.76 -6.92 -4.96
N LEU A 142 17.95 -6.62 -5.42
CA LEU A 142 19.04 -6.12 -4.58
C LEU A 142 19.10 -4.61 -4.74
N VAL A 143 18.73 -3.89 -3.70
CA VAL A 143 18.64 -2.42 -3.69
C VAL A 143 19.91 -1.83 -3.11
N ARG A 144 20.61 -1.01 -3.90
CA ARG A 144 21.78 -0.23 -3.45
C ARG A 144 21.33 1.14 -3.00
N MET A 145 21.79 1.53 -1.83
CA MET A 145 21.43 2.78 -1.19
C MET A 145 22.62 3.44 -0.52
N VAL A 146 22.53 4.75 -0.39
CA VAL A 146 23.47 5.57 0.39
C VAL A 146 22.69 6.44 1.38
N ILE A 147 23.37 6.87 2.45
CA ILE A 147 22.83 7.88 3.36
C ILE A 147 23.27 9.24 2.84
N ALA A 148 22.34 9.98 2.25
CA ALA A 148 22.57 11.32 1.74
C ALA A 148 22.79 12.33 2.88
N PRO A 149 23.36 13.53 2.59
CA PRO A 149 23.43 14.63 3.55
C PRO A 149 22.06 14.90 4.16
N GLY A 150 22.00 15.12 5.48
CA GLY A 150 20.75 15.22 6.23
C GLY A 150 20.16 13.88 6.68
N GLY A 151 20.87 12.76 6.49
CA GLY A 151 20.50 11.44 7.00
C GLY A 151 19.38 10.73 6.24
N GLN A 152 18.98 11.24 5.07
CA GLN A 152 17.99 10.59 4.22
C GLN A 152 18.63 9.43 3.44
N LEU A 153 17.83 8.35 3.20
CA LEU A 153 18.25 7.25 2.34
C LEU A 153 17.97 7.60 0.88
N ALA A 154 18.99 7.51 0.04
CA ALA A 154 18.88 7.65 -1.41
C ALA A 154 19.10 6.29 -2.08
N VAL A 155 18.18 5.91 -2.97
CA VAL A 155 18.27 4.67 -3.76
C VAL A 155 19.13 4.94 -4.98
N ARG A 156 20.23 4.21 -5.11
CA ARG A 156 21.18 4.32 -6.22
C ARG A 156 20.79 3.43 -7.39
N SER A 157 20.46 2.19 -7.11
CA SER A 157 20.03 1.22 -8.13
C SER A 157 19.26 0.06 -7.52
N VAL A 158 18.53 -0.65 -8.37
CA VAL A 158 17.91 -1.95 -8.05
C VAL A 158 18.39 -2.96 -9.09
N ASP A 159 18.98 -4.07 -8.65
CA ASP A 159 19.28 -5.23 -9.52
C ASP A 159 18.15 -6.26 -9.35
N PRO A 160 17.29 -6.44 -10.37
CA PRO A 160 16.19 -7.41 -10.32
C PRO A 160 16.64 -8.87 -10.39
N PHE A 161 17.90 -9.12 -10.82
CA PHE A 161 18.48 -10.45 -10.96
C PHE A 161 19.89 -10.50 -10.35
N PRO A 162 20.03 -10.34 -9.02
CA PRO A 162 21.33 -10.20 -8.39
C PRO A 162 22.10 -11.53 -8.35
N LEU A 163 23.34 -11.50 -8.84
CA LEU A 163 24.26 -12.63 -8.83
C LEU A 163 25.26 -12.59 -7.69
N LYS A 164 25.39 -11.45 -7.05
CA LYS A 164 26.33 -11.20 -5.94
C LYS A 164 25.60 -10.50 -4.80
N PRO A 165 26.03 -10.69 -3.54
CA PRO A 165 27.14 -11.55 -3.09
C PRO A 165 26.85 -13.06 -3.21
N ARG A 166 27.92 -13.88 -3.07
CA ARG A 166 27.81 -15.35 -3.08
C ARG A 166 26.81 -15.81 -2.00
N GLY A 167 26.00 -16.82 -2.30
CA GLY A 167 24.96 -17.34 -1.40
C GLY A 167 23.64 -16.56 -1.43
N LEU A 168 23.55 -15.47 -2.19
CA LEU A 168 22.32 -14.68 -2.26
C LEU A 168 21.18 -15.39 -3.02
N ILE A 169 21.52 -16.18 -4.04
CA ILE A 169 20.55 -16.97 -4.82
C ILE A 169 19.85 -17.99 -3.91
N GLU A 170 20.61 -18.67 -3.07
CA GLU A 170 20.10 -19.64 -2.11
C GLU A 170 19.17 -18.98 -1.07
N LYS A 171 19.49 -17.75 -0.64
CA LYS A 171 18.63 -16.97 0.24
C LYS A 171 17.28 -16.62 -0.43
N TYR A 172 17.30 -16.24 -1.71
CA TYR A 172 16.05 -16.01 -2.47
C TYR A 172 15.25 -17.32 -2.63
N ALA A 173 15.90 -18.43 -2.95
CA ALA A 173 15.23 -19.72 -3.08
C ALA A 173 14.57 -20.15 -1.76
N ALA A 174 15.28 -20.01 -0.65
CA ALA A 174 14.75 -20.28 0.69
C ALA A 174 13.56 -19.35 1.03
N ALA A 175 13.68 -18.06 0.77
CA ALA A 175 12.62 -17.08 1.04
C ALA A 175 11.35 -17.37 0.21
N LEU A 176 11.50 -17.80 -1.04
CA LEU A 176 10.40 -18.21 -1.92
C LEU A 176 9.92 -19.64 -1.68
N ARG A 177 10.54 -20.37 -0.75
CA ARG A 177 10.24 -21.78 -0.43
C ARG A 177 10.26 -22.68 -1.68
N ILE A 178 11.30 -22.54 -2.49
CA ILE A 178 11.50 -23.34 -3.70
C ILE A 178 12.28 -24.59 -3.33
N PRO A 179 11.77 -25.82 -3.59
CA PRO A 179 12.50 -27.06 -3.30
C PRO A 179 13.78 -27.16 -4.13
N ALA A 180 14.82 -27.79 -3.58
CA ALA A 180 15.97 -28.22 -4.35
C ALA A 180 15.60 -29.33 -5.34
N GLU A 181 16.37 -29.49 -6.44
CA GLU A 181 16.18 -30.59 -7.38
C GLU A 181 16.37 -31.93 -6.65
N GLY A 182 15.38 -32.82 -6.76
CA GLY A 182 15.38 -34.13 -6.06
C GLY A 182 14.65 -34.17 -4.72
N GLY A 183 14.23 -33.04 -4.17
CA GLY A 183 13.36 -32.99 -3.00
C GLY A 183 11.89 -33.25 -3.36
N ALA A 184 11.20 -34.10 -2.57
CA ALA A 184 9.75 -34.25 -2.69
C ALA A 184 9.06 -32.91 -2.38
N ASP A 185 7.97 -32.60 -3.12
CA ASP A 185 7.11 -31.46 -2.81
C ASP A 185 6.57 -31.61 -1.38
N VAL A 186 7.09 -30.83 -0.46
CA VAL A 186 6.51 -30.75 0.89
C VAL A 186 5.20 -29.99 0.77
N PRO A 187 4.06 -30.61 1.08
CA PRO A 187 2.77 -29.92 0.99
C PRO A 187 2.75 -28.73 1.96
N ILE A 188 2.24 -27.61 1.50
CA ILE A 188 2.19 -26.29 2.17
C ILE A 188 1.41 -26.31 3.52
N SER A 189 1.12 -27.50 4.13
CA SER A 189 0.06 -27.64 5.11
C SER A 189 0.42 -27.54 6.60
N GLU A 190 1.67 -27.72 7.03
CA GLU A 190 1.88 -27.85 8.49
C GLU A 190 2.29 -26.57 9.21
N LYS A 191 3.18 -25.76 8.68
CA LYS A 191 3.59 -24.51 9.38
C LYS A 191 2.55 -23.37 9.31
N ALA A 192 1.69 -23.37 8.30
CA ALA A 192 0.54 -22.45 8.29
C ALA A 192 -0.54 -22.88 9.31
N ARG A 193 -0.62 -24.18 9.63
CA ARG A 193 -1.47 -24.71 10.71
C ARG A 193 -0.91 -24.36 12.08
N ASP A 194 0.38 -24.41 12.28
CA ASP A 194 1.02 -24.11 13.58
C ASP A 194 0.93 -22.60 13.90
N GLY A 195 1.05 -21.71 12.93
CA GLY A 195 0.80 -20.27 13.10
C GLY A 195 -0.68 -19.96 13.42
N ALA A 196 -1.61 -20.66 12.79
CA ALA A 196 -3.04 -20.50 13.06
C ALA A 196 -3.44 -21.16 14.40
N ALA A 197 -2.84 -22.29 14.76
CA ALA A 197 -3.05 -22.96 16.04
C ALA A 197 -2.46 -22.15 17.21
N SER A 198 -1.27 -21.58 17.05
CA SER A 198 -0.63 -20.68 18.02
C SER A 198 -1.44 -19.41 18.22
N ALA A 199 -1.97 -18.80 17.15
CA ALA A 199 -2.87 -17.64 17.25
C ALA A 199 -4.21 -17.99 17.93
N ALA A 200 -4.76 -19.18 17.67
CA ALA A 200 -5.98 -19.66 18.32
C ALA A 200 -5.77 -19.99 19.81
N GLN A 201 -4.57 -20.45 20.17
CA GLN A 201 -4.21 -20.76 21.55
C GLN A 201 -3.90 -19.48 22.35
N ALA A 202 -3.31 -18.47 21.73
CA ALA A 202 -3.13 -17.13 22.32
C ALA A 202 -4.49 -16.44 22.60
N ILE A 203 -5.52 -16.72 21.81
CA ILE A 203 -6.88 -16.18 22.02
C ILE A 203 -7.63 -16.91 23.15
N ARG A 204 -7.35 -18.20 23.40
CA ARG A 204 -7.94 -18.97 24.51
C ARG A 204 -7.28 -18.71 25.87
N GLY A 205 -6.08 -18.15 25.90
CA GLY A 205 -5.32 -17.81 27.10
C GLY A 205 -5.42 -16.34 27.55
N ALA A 206 -6.28 -15.54 26.94
CA ALA A 206 -6.48 -14.16 27.37
C ALA A 206 -7.29 -14.17 28.69
N PRO A 207 -6.76 -13.55 29.78
CA PRO A 207 -7.48 -13.49 31.06
C PRO A 207 -8.76 -12.68 30.93
N SER A 208 -9.78 -13.08 31.71
CA SER A 208 -11.08 -12.43 31.79
C SER A 208 -10.92 -10.97 32.27
N LEU A 209 -11.95 -10.16 32.06
CA LEU A 209 -11.97 -8.73 32.41
C LEU A 209 -11.72 -8.46 33.92
N GLU A 210 -11.83 -9.45 34.77
CA GLU A 210 -11.59 -9.34 36.20
C GLU A 210 -10.11 -9.44 36.59
N ASP A 211 -9.28 -10.17 35.82
CA ASP A 211 -7.85 -10.36 36.13
C ASP A 211 -6.94 -9.17 35.76
N ARG A 212 -7.50 -8.15 35.08
CA ARG A 212 -6.71 -6.99 34.61
C ARG A 212 -6.54 -5.85 35.64
N ARG A 213 -7.04 -6.02 36.87
CA ARG A 213 -6.89 -4.98 37.93
C ARG A 213 -5.58 -5.03 38.73
N ALA A 214 -4.72 -6.01 38.50
CA ALA A 214 -3.58 -6.31 39.38
C ALA A 214 -2.18 -5.96 38.85
N PHE A 215 -2.02 -5.31 37.69
CA PHE A 215 -0.69 -4.93 37.21
C PHE A 215 -0.60 -3.45 36.88
N ALA A 216 -0.11 -2.66 37.85
CA ALA A 216 0.40 -1.32 37.64
C ALA A 216 1.91 -1.41 37.33
N PRO A 217 2.44 -0.71 36.32
CA PRO A 217 3.87 -0.64 36.07
C PRO A 217 4.52 0.39 36.98
N SER A 218 5.57 -0.03 37.68
CA SER A 218 6.49 0.82 38.44
C SER A 218 7.34 1.69 37.52
N ASN A 219 7.52 2.93 37.96
CA ASN A 219 8.33 3.99 37.36
C ASN A 219 9.85 3.70 37.41
N HIS A 220 10.52 4.33 36.50
CA HIS A 220 11.83 5.00 36.46
C HIS A 220 12.71 4.59 35.29
N VAL A 221 12.99 5.55 34.42
CA VAL A 221 14.29 6.17 34.18
C VAL A 221 14.13 7.30 33.16
N ALA A 222 14.58 8.50 33.52
CA ALA A 222 14.71 9.66 32.65
C ALA A 222 16.00 9.54 31.81
N PRO A 223 16.05 10.08 30.62
CA PRO A 223 17.31 10.31 29.92
C PRO A 223 17.75 11.76 30.00
N ASP A 224 19.05 11.91 30.25
CA ASP A 224 19.84 13.13 30.33
C ASP A 224 19.84 13.97 29.04
N GLY A 225 20.17 15.23 29.24
CA GLY A 225 20.07 16.31 28.30
C GLY A 225 21.03 16.28 27.11
N ILE A 226 20.62 17.00 26.09
CA ILE A 226 21.45 17.39 24.95
C ILE A 226 21.54 18.93 24.93
N PRO A 227 22.74 19.51 24.80
CA PRO A 227 22.94 20.95 24.82
C PRO A 227 22.49 21.64 23.53
N GLY A 228 22.09 22.88 23.65
CA GLY A 228 21.59 23.73 22.60
C GLY A 228 22.63 24.07 21.53
N ALA A 229 22.14 24.37 20.35
CA ALA A 229 22.86 25.06 19.30
C ALA A 229 21.93 26.09 18.67
N ASP A 230 22.47 27.27 18.52
CA ASP A 230 21.87 28.55 18.17
C ASP A 230 21.24 28.63 16.79
N HIS A 231 20.26 29.53 16.68
CA HIS A 231 19.72 30.04 15.40
C HIS A 231 20.78 30.80 14.58
N PRO A 232 20.64 30.82 13.26
CA PRO A 232 20.47 32.11 12.60
C PRO A 232 19.36 32.20 11.56
N THR A 233 18.61 33.25 11.69
CA THR A 233 18.01 34.20 10.74
C THR A 233 17.83 33.85 9.27
N ALA A 234 16.64 34.20 8.81
CA ALA A 234 16.09 34.28 7.48
C ALA A 234 17.04 34.71 6.36
N LEU A 235 16.93 34.01 5.22
CA LEU A 235 17.27 34.55 3.92
C LEU A 235 16.21 34.14 2.89
N ARG A 236 15.38 35.13 2.52
CA ARG A 236 14.64 35.14 1.27
C ARG A 236 15.64 35.07 0.11
N ARG A 237 15.44 34.19 -0.84
CA ARG A 237 16.05 34.30 -2.15
C ARG A 237 15.07 33.97 -3.27
N ALA A 238 15.11 34.87 -4.23
CA ALA A 238 14.34 35.00 -5.44
C ALA A 238 14.44 33.78 -6.37
N VAL A 239 13.37 33.59 -7.10
CA VAL A 239 13.23 32.70 -8.26
C VAL A 239 13.99 33.35 -9.43
N PRO A 240 14.83 32.64 -10.18
CA PRO A 240 15.27 33.09 -11.50
C PRO A 240 14.28 32.53 -12.54
N GLU A 241 13.72 33.42 -13.32
CA GLU A 241 13.07 33.14 -14.60
C GLU A 241 14.12 32.70 -15.63
N GLY A 242 13.75 31.72 -16.48
CA GLY A 242 14.53 31.38 -17.67
C GLY A 242 14.49 29.90 -18.02
N GLU A 243 13.42 29.46 -18.65
CA GLU A 243 13.37 28.17 -19.36
C GLU A 243 13.76 28.40 -20.84
N PRO A 244 14.54 27.49 -21.47
CA PRO A 244 14.54 27.36 -22.92
C PRO A 244 13.44 26.40 -23.36
N GLU A 245 12.66 26.85 -24.33
CA GLU A 245 11.70 26.03 -25.08
C GLU A 245 12.39 24.81 -25.70
N GLY A 246 11.77 23.64 -25.52
CA GLY A 246 12.21 22.39 -26.12
C GLY A 246 11.19 21.30 -25.99
N ASP A 247 10.52 20.99 -27.10
CA ASP A 247 9.77 19.79 -27.44
C ASP A 247 8.50 19.48 -26.61
N ASP A 248 7.38 19.89 -27.18
CA ASP A 248 6.01 19.53 -26.77
C ASP A 248 5.68 18.08 -27.20
N PRO A 249 5.59 17.11 -26.27
CA PRO A 249 5.21 15.74 -26.58
C PRO A 249 3.74 15.59 -27.00
N ALA A 250 2.95 16.68 -26.99
CA ALA A 250 1.56 16.68 -27.44
C ALA A 250 1.44 16.71 -28.98
N ALA A 251 2.50 17.02 -29.71
CA ALA A 251 2.48 17.04 -31.16
C ALA A 251 2.47 15.63 -31.77
N ASP A 252 3.16 14.68 -31.14
CA ASP A 252 3.25 13.30 -31.61
C ASP A 252 1.94 12.50 -31.34
N GLU A 253 1.21 12.85 -30.28
CA GLU A 253 -0.07 12.22 -29.94
C GLU A 253 -1.21 12.68 -30.87
N ARG A 254 -1.13 13.91 -31.39
CA ARG A 254 -2.11 14.42 -32.39
C ARG A 254 -1.94 13.74 -33.74
N ALA A 255 -0.72 13.43 -34.15
CA ALA A 255 -0.45 12.73 -35.40
C ALA A 255 -0.97 11.29 -35.39
N GLN A 256 -0.88 10.58 -34.26
CA GLN A 256 -1.39 9.20 -34.12
C GLN A 256 -2.92 9.13 -34.04
N VAL A 257 -3.57 10.15 -33.47
CA VAL A 257 -5.06 10.22 -33.42
C VAL A 257 -5.64 10.53 -34.81
N GLU A 258 -5.00 11.35 -35.60
CA GLU A 258 -5.43 11.66 -36.99
C GLU A 258 -5.21 10.45 -37.92
N ALA A 259 -4.14 9.71 -37.76
CA ALA A 259 -3.88 8.47 -38.51
C ALA A 259 -4.95 7.38 -38.22
N SER A 260 -5.39 7.28 -36.96
CA SER A 260 -6.44 6.33 -36.57
C SER A 260 -7.82 6.72 -37.08
N LYS A 261 -8.13 8.01 -37.24
CA LYS A 261 -9.39 8.50 -37.83
C LYS A 261 -9.46 8.31 -39.35
N SER A 262 -8.31 8.30 -40.01
CA SER A 262 -8.24 8.07 -41.47
C SER A 262 -8.47 6.62 -41.86
N ALA A 263 -8.15 5.67 -40.98
CA ALA A 263 -8.34 4.24 -41.21
C ALA A 263 -9.82 3.78 -41.11
N LEU A 264 -10.70 4.57 -40.47
CA LEU A 264 -12.11 4.23 -40.27
C LEU A 264 -13.05 4.74 -41.39
N ARG A 265 -12.55 5.39 -42.45
CA ARG A 265 -13.38 6.02 -43.50
C ARG A 265 -13.42 5.26 -44.83
N LYS A 266 -13.01 4.00 -44.90
CA LYS A 266 -13.10 3.21 -46.14
C LYS A 266 -13.79 1.88 -45.92
N THR A 267 -15.13 1.90 -45.84
CA THR A 267 -15.98 0.77 -46.20
C THR A 267 -17.19 1.28 -46.99
N PRO A 268 -17.55 0.67 -48.12
CA PRO A 268 -18.61 1.19 -48.99
C PRO A 268 -20.00 0.79 -48.48
N ALA A 269 -20.94 1.72 -48.67
CA ALA A 269 -22.34 1.52 -48.42
C ALA A 269 -22.93 0.49 -49.39
N VAL A 270 -23.64 -0.50 -48.87
CA VAL A 270 -24.55 -1.35 -49.65
C VAL A 270 -25.97 -1.06 -49.17
N GLY A 271 -26.84 -0.95 -50.16
CA GLY A 271 -28.13 -0.34 -50.17
C GLY A 271 -29.21 -0.92 -49.24
N ALA A 272 -30.14 -0.06 -48.94
CA ALA A 272 -31.37 -0.34 -48.27
C ALA A 272 -32.36 -1.12 -49.14
N SER A 273 -33.05 -2.09 -48.56
CA SER A 273 -34.37 -2.51 -48.98
C SER A 273 -35.24 -2.77 -47.76
N GLU A 274 -36.42 -2.13 -47.81
CA GLU A 274 -37.51 -2.24 -46.84
C GLU A 274 -38.05 -3.68 -46.77
N THR A 275 -38.51 -4.02 -45.59
CA THR A 275 -39.78 -4.63 -45.17
C THR A 275 -39.60 -5.76 -44.16
N ASP A 276 -40.56 -5.75 -43.24
CA ASP A 276 -40.99 -6.77 -42.28
C ASP A 276 -40.45 -6.69 -40.87
N GLU A 277 -41.28 -6.07 -40.02
CA GLU A 277 -41.30 -6.38 -38.58
C GLU A 277 -41.65 -7.85 -38.36
N PRO A 278 -40.94 -8.53 -37.50
CA PRO A 278 -41.54 -9.57 -36.72
C PRO A 278 -41.46 -9.31 -35.21
N ALA A 279 -42.57 -9.62 -34.61
CA ALA A 279 -42.92 -9.74 -33.21
C ALA A 279 -41.77 -9.84 -32.19
N VAL A 280 -41.85 -9.04 -31.12
CA VAL A 280 -41.06 -9.12 -29.88
C VAL A 280 -41.29 -10.49 -29.23
N PRO A 281 -40.28 -11.38 -29.14
CA PRO A 281 -40.38 -12.51 -28.24
C PRO A 281 -40.15 -12.08 -26.81
N GLY A 282 -40.95 -12.65 -25.94
CA GLY A 282 -41.06 -12.33 -24.54
C GLY A 282 -39.74 -12.19 -23.76
N ARG A 283 -39.81 -11.33 -22.77
CA ARG A 283 -38.88 -11.22 -21.66
C ARG A 283 -38.51 -12.63 -21.18
N THR A 284 -37.33 -13.13 -21.58
CA THR A 284 -36.71 -14.22 -20.89
C THR A 284 -36.30 -13.72 -19.51
N ALA A 285 -36.88 -14.35 -18.49
CA ALA A 285 -36.45 -14.21 -17.10
C ALA A 285 -34.93 -14.36 -17.02
N PRO A 286 -34.23 -13.65 -16.09
CA PRO A 286 -32.82 -13.87 -15.88
C PRO A 286 -32.61 -15.34 -15.55
N ILE A 287 -31.80 -16.02 -16.35
CA ILE A 287 -31.31 -17.37 -16.06
C ILE A 287 -30.51 -17.21 -14.77
N ASP A 288 -31.09 -17.64 -13.67
CA ASP A 288 -30.42 -17.84 -12.39
C ASP A 288 -29.35 -18.92 -12.63
N ARG A 289 -28.17 -18.49 -13.12
CA ARG A 289 -26.98 -19.31 -13.05
C ARG A 289 -26.60 -19.37 -11.58
N GLU A 290 -26.92 -20.47 -10.91
CA GLU A 290 -26.36 -20.76 -9.60
C GLU A 290 -24.86 -20.49 -9.65
N ARG A 291 -24.43 -19.42 -8.95
CA ARG A 291 -23.01 -19.11 -8.86
C ARG A 291 -22.34 -20.26 -8.10
N PRO A 292 -21.27 -20.87 -8.62
CA PRO A 292 -20.60 -21.94 -7.92
C PRO A 292 -20.16 -21.44 -6.54
N GLY A 293 -20.44 -22.21 -5.49
CA GLY A 293 -20.01 -21.89 -4.11
C GLY A 293 -18.50 -21.69 -4.00
N LEU A 294 -18.04 -21.12 -2.90
CA LEU A 294 -16.61 -20.93 -2.64
C LEU A 294 -15.81 -22.23 -2.86
N SER A 295 -14.67 -22.15 -3.52
CA SER A 295 -13.69 -23.25 -3.55
C SER A 295 -13.20 -23.56 -2.13
N SER A 296 -12.63 -24.73 -1.91
CA SER A 296 -12.09 -25.12 -0.60
C SER A 296 -11.07 -24.13 -0.08
N ALA A 297 -10.19 -23.59 -0.95
CA ALA A 297 -9.20 -22.60 -0.58
C ALA A 297 -9.82 -21.24 -0.22
N GLU A 298 -10.81 -20.78 -0.98
CA GLU A 298 -11.53 -19.53 -0.70
C GLU A 298 -12.35 -19.64 0.61
N ARG A 299 -12.98 -20.77 0.84
CA ARG A 299 -13.71 -21.06 2.09
C ARG A 299 -12.78 -21.00 3.29
N LEU A 300 -11.64 -21.68 3.21
CA LEU A 300 -10.62 -21.67 4.28
C LEU A 300 -10.12 -20.23 4.53
N ARG A 301 -9.85 -19.46 3.49
CA ARG A 301 -9.48 -18.05 3.62
C ARG A 301 -10.60 -17.22 4.24
N ASN A 302 -11.84 -17.40 3.80
CA ASN A 302 -12.98 -16.67 4.36
C ASN A 302 -13.15 -16.92 5.86
N GLU A 303 -12.99 -18.17 6.30
CA GLU A 303 -13.08 -18.55 7.70
C GLU A 303 -11.88 -18.10 8.54
N SER A 304 -10.67 -18.05 7.95
CA SER A 304 -9.43 -17.71 8.68
C SER A 304 -9.17 -16.21 8.77
N ILE A 305 -9.53 -15.43 7.74
CA ILE A 305 -9.19 -14.01 7.66
C ILE A 305 -9.98 -13.18 8.68
N LEU A 306 -9.24 -12.62 9.64
CA LEU A 306 -9.73 -11.65 10.62
C LEU A 306 -9.33 -10.25 10.18
N VAL A 307 -10.27 -9.31 10.16
CA VAL A 307 -10.03 -7.91 9.80
C VAL A 307 -10.16 -7.03 11.05
N GLY A 308 -9.17 -6.19 11.28
CA GLY A 308 -9.14 -5.18 12.32
C GLY A 308 -8.92 -3.78 11.75
N LEU A 309 -9.04 -2.77 12.57
CA LEU A 309 -8.96 -1.37 12.15
C LEU A 309 -8.15 -0.55 13.13
N ASP A 310 -7.58 0.51 12.58
CA ASP A 310 -6.82 1.54 13.25
C ASP A 310 -7.03 2.83 12.45
N ILE A 311 -8.15 3.55 12.73
CA ILE A 311 -8.63 4.63 11.87
C ILE A 311 -8.51 5.95 12.61
N GLU A 312 -7.88 6.91 11.95
CA GLU A 312 -7.55 8.21 12.51
C GLU A 312 -8.55 9.30 12.07
N PHE A 313 -8.79 10.26 12.93
CA PHE A 313 -9.45 11.52 12.63
C PHE A 313 -8.87 12.65 13.49
N VAL A 314 -9.17 13.89 13.18
CA VAL A 314 -8.72 15.05 13.95
C VAL A 314 -9.89 15.84 14.48
N LEU A 315 -9.63 16.59 15.56
CA LEU A 315 -10.56 17.56 16.14
C LEU A 315 -10.13 18.97 15.74
N THR A 316 -11.08 19.79 15.33
CA THR A 316 -10.84 21.21 15.05
C THR A 316 -11.85 22.08 15.79
N ASP A 317 -11.42 23.26 16.22
CA ASP A 317 -12.30 24.28 16.74
C ASP A 317 -13.09 25.01 15.62
N ALA A 318 -13.93 25.96 16.01
CA ALA A 318 -14.73 26.76 15.08
C ALA A 318 -13.88 27.60 14.10
N GLY A 319 -12.64 27.91 14.47
CA GLY A 319 -11.66 28.59 13.60
C GLY A 319 -10.88 27.64 12.68
N GLY A 320 -11.16 26.32 12.73
CA GLY A 320 -10.44 25.30 11.95
C GLY A 320 -9.08 24.94 12.54
N SER A 321 -8.73 25.43 13.72
CA SER A 321 -7.46 25.11 14.38
C SER A 321 -7.50 23.72 15.01
N LEU A 322 -6.37 23.00 14.90
CA LEU A 322 -6.23 21.65 15.42
C LEU A 322 -6.33 21.61 16.96
N VAL A 323 -7.20 20.77 17.48
CA VAL A 323 -7.35 20.53 18.91
C VAL A 323 -6.76 19.17 19.27
N PRO A 324 -5.80 19.11 20.22
CA PRO A 324 -5.17 17.85 20.61
C PRO A 324 -6.17 16.84 21.15
N ALA A 325 -6.14 15.59 20.60
CA ALA A 325 -7.07 14.53 20.96
C ALA A 325 -6.82 13.97 22.38
N ASP A 326 -5.59 14.10 22.91
CA ASP A 326 -5.23 13.67 24.27
C ASP A 326 -5.95 14.45 25.38
N ARG A 327 -6.58 15.57 25.05
CA ARG A 327 -7.47 16.30 25.98
C ARG A 327 -8.72 15.51 26.34
N PHE A 328 -9.13 14.57 25.50
CA PHE A 328 -10.40 13.86 25.61
C PHE A 328 -10.24 12.33 25.63
N LEU A 329 -9.23 11.82 24.95
CA LEU A 329 -9.05 10.40 24.73
C LEU A 329 -7.77 9.89 25.41
N PRO A 330 -7.79 8.68 25.99
CA PRO A 330 -6.59 8.05 26.54
C PRO A 330 -5.64 7.61 25.42
N ARG A 331 -4.38 7.35 25.75
CA ARG A 331 -3.37 6.85 24.79
C ARG A 331 -3.73 5.51 24.14
N GLY A 332 -4.52 4.69 24.80
CA GLY A 332 -4.87 3.35 24.37
C GLY A 332 -6.36 3.07 24.42
N GLY A 333 -6.74 1.81 24.17
CA GLY A 333 -8.12 1.35 24.16
C GLY A 333 -8.84 1.56 22.83
N PRO A 334 -10.15 1.23 22.77
CA PRO A 334 -10.91 1.27 21.52
C PRO A 334 -11.00 2.66 20.88
N ALA A 335 -11.21 3.72 21.69
CA ALA A 335 -11.12 5.11 21.27
C ALA A 335 -9.96 5.74 22.03
N GLY A 336 -8.90 6.04 21.32
CA GLY A 336 -7.64 6.56 21.89
C GLY A 336 -7.09 7.73 21.09
N HIS A 337 -5.86 8.12 21.40
CA HIS A 337 -5.11 9.11 20.64
C HIS A 337 -3.76 8.57 20.19
N ASP A 338 -3.23 9.16 19.10
CA ASP A 338 -1.86 8.99 18.63
C ASP A 338 -1.22 10.37 18.34
N GLY A 339 0.08 10.37 18.07
CA GLY A 339 0.86 11.57 17.86
C GLY A 339 1.27 11.79 16.41
N VAL A 340 1.34 13.06 16.04
CA VAL A 340 1.91 13.51 14.76
C VAL A 340 3.05 14.50 15.04
N VAL A 341 4.09 14.46 14.22
CA VAL A 341 5.19 15.42 14.30
C VAL A 341 4.81 16.67 13.50
N MET A 342 4.64 17.79 14.17
CA MET A 342 4.37 19.10 13.59
C MET A 342 5.48 20.07 13.97
N GLN A 343 6.11 20.69 12.98
CA GLN A 343 7.23 21.64 13.19
C GLN A 343 8.33 21.10 14.14
N GLY A 344 8.66 19.81 13.98
CA GLY A 344 9.68 19.15 14.80
C GLY A 344 9.23 18.74 16.20
N ARG A 345 7.99 19.02 16.61
CA ARG A 345 7.43 18.65 17.92
C ARG A 345 6.38 17.57 17.79
N MET A 346 6.36 16.63 18.73
CA MET A 346 5.31 15.62 18.84
C MET A 346 4.05 16.24 19.43
N VAL A 347 2.96 16.28 18.66
CA VAL A 347 1.63 16.72 19.09
C VAL A 347 0.70 15.50 19.10
N ARG A 348 -0.02 15.29 20.18
CA ARG A 348 -0.97 14.17 20.34
C ARG A 348 -2.34 14.55 19.79
N ALA A 349 -2.38 14.80 18.49
CA ALA A 349 -3.52 15.40 17.83
C ALA A 349 -4.46 14.42 17.15
N LEU A 350 -4.00 13.20 16.85
CA LEU A 350 -4.80 12.20 16.16
C LEU A 350 -5.72 11.48 17.16
N ALA A 351 -7.01 11.54 16.94
CA ALA A 351 -7.96 10.62 17.54
C ALA A 351 -7.94 9.33 16.72
N GLU A 352 -7.97 8.18 17.39
CA GLU A 352 -7.79 6.87 16.76
C GLU A 352 -8.84 5.87 17.27
N LEU A 353 -9.50 5.20 16.33
CA LEU A 353 -10.53 4.21 16.58
C LEU A 353 -9.99 2.81 16.30
N ARG A 354 -10.00 1.96 17.33
CA ARG A 354 -9.54 0.57 17.32
C ARG A 354 -10.69 -0.37 17.74
N PRO A 355 -11.68 -0.58 16.86
CA PRO A 355 -12.78 -1.51 17.17
C PRO A 355 -12.28 -2.94 17.31
N SER A 356 -13.05 -3.78 17.99
CA SER A 356 -12.77 -5.21 18.07
C SER A 356 -12.74 -5.82 16.67
N PRO A 357 -11.71 -6.61 16.31
CA PRO A 357 -11.59 -7.20 14.98
C PRO A 357 -12.68 -8.25 14.75
N SER A 358 -13.06 -8.46 13.48
CA SER A 358 -14.07 -9.44 13.10
C SER A 358 -13.74 -10.15 11.80
N ARG A 359 -14.22 -11.38 11.64
CA ARG A 359 -14.23 -12.10 10.35
C ARG A 359 -15.31 -11.56 9.42
N GLU A 360 -16.40 -11.03 10.00
CA GLU A 360 -17.57 -10.54 9.28
C GLU A 360 -17.54 -9.01 9.15
N PRO A 361 -17.54 -8.45 7.92
CA PRO A 361 -17.51 -7.01 7.67
C PRO A 361 -18.63 -6.24 8.37
N ARG A 362 -19.86 -6.76 8.35
CA ARG A 362 -21.02 -6.11 8.98
C ARG A 362 -20.89 -6.04 10.51
N ARG A 363 -20.31 -7.08 11.13
CA ARG A 363 -20.00 -7.06 12.57
C ARG A 363 -18.89 -6.05 12.86
N LEU A 364 -17.84 -6.00 12.03
CA LEU A 364 -16.77 -5.02 12.20
C LEU A 364 -17.29 -3.58 12.06
N TYR A 365 -18.23 -3.34 11.12
CA TYR A 365 -18.91 -2.05 11.00
C TYR A 365 -19.71 -1.69 12.27
N ALA A 366 -20.41 -2.65 12.87
CA ALA A 366 -21.13 -2.43 14.13
C ALA A 366 -20.15 -2.09 15.27
N GLU A 367 -19.01 -2.78 15.37
CA GLU A 367 -17.95 -2.49 16.36
C GLU A 367 -17.32 -1.10 16.12
N LEU A 368 -17.11 -0.70 14.87
CA LEU A 368 -16.63 0.65 14.51
C LEU A 368 -17.64 1.70 14.98
N THR A 369 -18.92 1.52 14.67
CA THR A 369 -19.99 2.43 15.10
C THR A 369 -20.06 2.54 16.64
N ARG A 370 -19.94 1.41 17.35
CA ARG A 370 -19.87 1.41 18.81
C ARG A 370 -18.67 2.17 19.35
N THR A 371 -17.52 2.02 18.71
CA THR A 371 -16.28 2.70 19.07
C THR A 371 -16.37 4.21 18.82
N MET A 372 -16.97 4.63 17.70
CA MET A 372 -17.25 6.04 17.42
C MET A 372 -18.18 6.65 18.47
N ARG A 373 -19.23 5.95 18.86
CA ARG A 373 -20.11 6.40 19.95
C ARG A 373 -19.37 6.51 21.29
N LEU A 374 -18.41 5.62 21.57
CA LEU A 374 -17.57 5.72 22.76
C LEU A 374 -16.68 6.99 22.69
N ALA A 375 -16.10 7.28 21.54
CA ALA A 375 -15.35 8.52 21.32
C ALA A 375 -16.24 9.76 21.55
N ALA A 376 -17.46 9.76 21.00
CA ALA A 376 -18.43 10.84 21.17
C ALA A 376 -18.82 11.09 22.63
N ARG A 377 -18.95 10.04 23.45
CA ARG A 377 -19.21 10.17 24.90
C ARG A 377 -18.04 10.82 25.66
N ARG A 378 -16.82 10.73 25.13
CA ARG A 378 -15.62 11.32 25.72
C ARG A 378 -15.36 12.74 25.22
N ILE A 379 -15.57 12.97 23.94
CA ILE A 379 -15.41 14.27 23.27
C ILE A 379 -16.78 14.96 23.30
N ARG A 380 -17.11 15.57 24.45
CA ARG A 380 -18.46 16.15 24.67
C ARG A 380 -18.60 17.58 24.19
N ASP A 381 -17.54 18.19 23.69
CA ASP A 381 -17.56 19.56 23.22
C ASP A 381 -18.27 19.65 21.85
N PRO A 382 -19.47 20.24 21.77
CA PRO A 382 -20.23 20.33 20.52
C PRO A 382 -19.62 21.34 19.53
N ALA A 383 -18.78 22.27 20.02
CA ALA A 383 -18.13 23.26 19.17
C ALA A 383 -16.96 22.67 18.35
N LEU A 384 -16.50 21.47 18.69
CA LEU A 384 -15.45 20.80 17.94
C LEU A 384 -16.04 20.07 16.73
N ALA A 385 -15.42 20.23 15.56
CA ALA A 385 -15.71 19.41 14.39
C ALA A 385 -14.75 18.20 14.35
N TRP A 386 -15.27 17.03 13.95
CA TRP A 386 -14.50 15.83 13.71
C TRP A 386 -14.22 15.71 12.22
N ARG A 387 -12.96 15.72 11.82
CA ARG A 387 -12.58 15.72 10.40
C ARG A 387 -11.77 14.48 10.05
N ALA A 388 -12.15 13.82 8.97
CA ALA A 388 -11.50 12.64 8.40
C ALA A 388 -11.15 12.87 6.93
N GLY A 389 -10.42 11.96 6.35
CA GLY A 389 -9.94 12.02 4.97
C GLY A 389 -8.46 11.78 4.88
N ALA A 390 -7.77 12.44 3.98
CA ALA A 390 -6.34 12.30 3.76
C ALA A 390 -5.52 13.36 4.50
N THR A 391 -5.94 14.64 4.38
CA THR A 391 -5.24 15.80 4.96
C THR A 391 -6.29 16.81 5.46
N PRO A 392 -7.11 16.44 6.46
CA PRO A 392 -8.24 17.24 6.92
C PRO A 392 -7.83 18.59 7.54
N VAL A 393 -6.58 18.71 7.95
CA VAL A 393 -5.93 19.94 8.38
C VAL A 393 -4.61 20.06 7.65
N PRO A 394 -4.22 21.24 7.13
CA PRO A 394 -2.96 21.43 6.41
C PRO A 394 -1.76 20.86 7.17
N GLY A 395 -1.00 19.97 6.53
CA GLY A 395 0.17 19.33 7.12
C GLY A 395 -0.11 18.15 8.07
N VAL A 396 -1.38 17.85 8.38
CA VAL A 396 -1.78 16.72 9.23
C VAL A 396 -2.48 15.66 8.37
N CYS A 397 -1.79 14.54 8.17
CA CYS A 397 -2.34 13.40 7.43
C CYS A 397 -3.01 12.42 8.39
N THR A 398 -4.15 11.85 7.96
CA THR A 398 -4.87 10.79 8.69
C THR A 398 -4.95 9.51 7.87
N GLY A 399 -4.88 8.36 8.55
CA GLY A 399 -4.88 7.02 7.98
C GLY A 399 -6.17 6.26 8.25
N GLY A 400 -6.56 5.42 7.29
CA GLY A 400 -7.63 4.44 7.43
C GLY A 400 -7.05 3.04 7.36
N HIS A 401 -6.23 2.68 8.36
CA HIS A 401 -5.46 1.46 8.36
C HIS A 401 -6.34 0.24 8.56
N ILE A 402 -6.11 -0.79 7.75
CA ILE A 402 -6.83 -2.06 7.80
C ILE A 402 -5.87 -3.17 8.16
N HIS A 403 -6.17 -3.90 9.22
CA HIS A 403 -5.34 -5.00 9.70
C HIS A 403 -5.88 -6.33 9.20
N PHE A 404 -4.99 -7.21 8.81
CA PHE A 404 -5.32 -8.56 8.38
C PHE A 404 -4.54 -9.59 9.20
N SER A 405 -5.22 -10.65 9.62
CA SER A 405 -4.64 -11.87 10.16
C SER A 405 -5.27 -13.08 9.48
N GLY A 406 -4.61 -14.23 9.50
CA GLY A 406 -5.10 -15.44 8.82
C GLY A 406 -4.86 -15.47 7.31
N VAL A 407 -4.16 -14.47 6.77
CA VAL A 407 -3.64 -14.43 5.40
C VAL A 407 -2.22 -13.88 5.42
N ALA A 408 -1.34 -14.46 4.61
CA ALA A 408 0.04 -14.03 4.53
C ALA A 408 0.18 -12.70 3.78
N LEU A 409 1.04 -11.81 4.28
CA LEU A 409 1.44 -10.62 3.56
C LEU A 409 2.27 -11.02 2.34
N SER A 410 1.80 -10.65 1.16
CA SER A 410 2.50 -10.83 -0.12
C SER A 410 2.33 -9.59 -1.01
N PHE A 411 3.22 -9.41 -1.97
CA PHE A 411 3.04 -8.36 -2.97
C PHE A 411 1.81 -8.60 -3.85
N GLU A 412 1.41 -9.84 -4.06
CA GLU A 412 0.18 -10.17 -4.79
C GLU A 412 -1.05 -9.63 -4.08
N LEU A 413 -1.19 -9.89 -2.77
CA LEU A 413 -2.27 -9.36 -1.95
C LEU A 413 -2.23 -7.82 -1.87
N LEU A 414 -1.05 -7.22 -1.68
CA LEU A 414 -0.91 -5.77 -1.64
C LEU A 414 -1.33 -5.12 -2.96
N ARG A 415 -0.92 -5.70 -4.09
CA ARG A 415 -1.35 -5.21 -5.42
C ARG A 415 -2.85 -5.38 -5.65
N ALA A 416 -3.45 -6.46 -5.11
CA ALA A 416 -4.90 -6.59 -5.13
C ALA A 416 -5.57 -5.48 -4.32
N LEU A 417 -5.11 -5.21 -3.10
CA LEU A 417 -5.62 -4.12 -2.26
C LEU A 417 -5.41 -2.75 -2.91
N ASP A 418 -4.25 -2.49 -3.51
CA ASP A 418 -4.00 -1.21 -4.18
C ASP A 418 -4.93 -1.00 -5.38
N ASN A 419 -5.11 -2.02 -6.23
CA ASN A 419 -5.89 -1.90 -7.45
C ASN A 419 -7.41 -1.97 -7.21
N TYR A 420 -7.86 -2.75 -6.22
CA TYR A 420 -9.30 -2.99 -6.00
C TYR A 420 -9.88 -2.25 -4.77
N LEU A 421 -9.03 -1.64 -3.91
CA LEU A 421 -9.48 -0.82 -2.80
C LEU A 421 -8.92 0.60 -2.85
N ALA A 422 -7.59 0.79 -2.91
CA ALA A 422 -7.00 2.13 -2.88
C ALA A 422 -7.33 2.93 -4.15
N LEU A 423 -7.30 2.31 -5.35
CA LEU A 423 -7.64 2.98 -6.60
C LEU A 423 -9.11 3.49 -6.61
N PRO A 424 -10.14 2.68 -6.31
CA PRO A 424 -11.52 3.20 -6.26
C PRO A 424 -11.72 4.23 -5.15
N LEU A 425 -11.07 4.11 -3.99
CA LEU A 425 -11.09 5.15 -2.96
C LEU A 425 -10.52 6.47 -3.49
N ALA A 426 -9.43 6.43 -4.25
CA ALA A 426 -8.81 7.63 -4.83
C ALA A 426 -9.77 8.42 -5.75
N LEU A 427 -10.82 7.78 -6.26
CA LEU A 427 -11.87 8.46 -7.03
C LEU A 427 -12.83 9.27 -6.15
N LEU A 428 -12.99 8.88 -4.88
CA LEU A 428 -13.86 9.54 -3.90
C LEU A 428 -13.11 10.57 -3.05
N GLU A 429 -11.78 10.53 -3.01
CA GLU A 429 -10.95 11.40 -2.17
C GLU A 429 -11.09 12.89 -2.54
N ASP A 430 -10.95 13.77 -1.55
CA ASP A 430 -10.73 15.19 -1.73
C ASP A 430 -9.41 15.45 -2.49
N GLU A 431 -9.28 16.59 -3.17
CA GLU A 431 -8.06 16.94 -3.93
C GLU A 431 -6.81 17.03 -3.03
N ARG A 432 -6.98 17.37 -1.76
CA ARG A 432 -5.91 17.41 -0.74
C ARG A 432 -5.25 16.05 -0.48
N ALA A 433 -5.87 14.96 -0.86
CA ALA A 433 -5.32 13.61 -0.71
C ALA A 433 -3.98 13.40 -1.42
N ILE A 434 -3.68 14.18 -2.46
CA ILE A 434 -2.41 14.14 -3.21
C ILE A 434 -1.21 14.33 -2.27
N GLU A 435 -1.32 15.24 -1.29
CA GLU A 435 -0.22 15.52 -0.35
C GLU A 435 0.15 14.31 0.51
N ARG A 436 -0.83 13.47 0.86
CA ARG A 436 -0.62 12.28 1.68
C ARG A 436 0.01 11.13 0.90
N ARG A 437 -0.36 10.95 -0.39
CA ARG A 437 -0.04 9.74 -1.15
C ARG A 437 1.44 9.38 -1.19
N ALA A 438 2.31 10.35 -1.47
CA ALA A 438 3.76 10.09 -1.51
C ALA A 438 4.40 9.97 -0.12
N LYS A 439 3.78 10.50 0.93
CA LYS A 439 4.33 10.53 2.30
C LYS A 439 3.88 9.33 3.13
N PHE A 440 2.56 9.07 3.17
CA PHE A 440 1.94 8.08 4.05
C PHE A 440 1.00 7.12 3.33
N GLY A 441 0.53 7.45 2.12
CA GLY A 441 -0.42 6.68 1.33
C GLY A 441 0.17 6.06 0.07
N TRP A 442 1.47 5.71 0.06
CA TRP A 442 2.08 5.09 -1.12
C TRP A 442 1.54 3.69 -1.36
N LEU A 443 1.55 3.28 -2.62
CA LEU A 443 1.11 1.96 -3.04
C LEU A 443 1.96 0.86 -2.37
N GLY A 444 1.31 -0.19 -1.89
CA GLY A 444 1.95 -1.27 -1.16
C GLY A 444 2.40 -0.92 0.26
N HIS A 445 1.90 0.17 0.85
CA HIS A 445 2.26 0.52 2.21
C HIS A 445 1.67 -0.48 3.21
N ALA A 446 2.52 -1.33 3.76
CA ALA A 446 2.14 -2.29 4.78
C ALA A 446 3.18 -2.37 5.91
N ARG A 447 2.75 -2.87 7.07
CA ARG A 447 3.59 -3.09 8.24
C ARG A 447 3.21 -4.39 8.91
N MET A 448 4.18 -5.29 9.11
CA MET A 448 3.99 -6.49 9.91
C MET A 448 3.67 -6.15 11.37
N LYS A 449 2.83 -6.94 12.00
CA LYS A 449 2.49 -6.82 13.42
C LYS A 449 3.12 -8.00 14.20
N PRO A 450 3.46 -7.81 15.49
CA PRO A 450 4.08 -8.87 16.29
C PRO A 450 3.29 -10.16 16.39
N HIS A 451 1.96 -10.08 16.26
CA HIS A 451 1.05 -11.25 16.31
C HIS A 451 0.97 -12.03 14.99
N GLY A 452 1.83 -11.77 14.00
CA GLY A 452 1.88 -12.47 12.71
C GLY A 452 0.90 -11.95 11.65
N GLY A 453 0.03 -10.99 11.97
CA GLY A 453 -0.77 -10.26 11.00
C GLY A 453 -0.03 -9.05 10.42
N PHE A 454 -0.69 -8.31 9.54
CA PHE A 454 -0.14 -7.08 8.98
C PHE A 454 -1.20 -5.97 8.92
N GLU A 455 -0.73 -4.77 8.78
CA GLU A 455 -1.50 -3.55 8.65
C GLU A 455 -1.29 -2.99 7.24
N TYR A 456 -2.36 -2.82 6.46
CA TYR A 456 -2.37 -2.13 5.18
C TYR A 456 -2.67 -0.65 5.41
N ARG A 457 -1.76 0.22 4.99
CA ARG A 457 -1.71 1.64 5.38
C ARG A 457 -1.92 2.62 4.23
N THR A 458 -2.09 2.13 3.00
CA THR A 458 -2.26 2.97 1.81
C THR A 458 -3.48 3.89 1.90
N PRO A 459 -4.68 3.44 2.33
CA PRO A 459 -5.87 4.28 2.37
C PRO A 459 -5.76 5.45 3.36
N PRO A 460 -6.34 6.62 3.03
CA PRO A 460 -6.60 7.68 4.00
C PRO A 460 -7.72 7.26 4.95
N SER A 461 -8.05 8.12 5.89
CA SER A 461 -9.20 7.89 6.78
C SER A 461 -10.51 7.93 6.00
N TRP A 462 -11.08 6.77 5.76
CA TRP A 462 -12.29 6.56 4.97
C TRP A 462 -13.58 6.58 5.80
N ILE A 463 -13.55 6.94 7.08
CA ILE A 463 -14.75 7.07 7.91
C ILE A 463 -15.58 8.33 7.64
N VAL A 464 -15.38 8.94 6.50
CA VAL A 464 -16.07 10.16 6.05
C VAL A 464 -17.58 9.98 5.91
N SER A 465 -18.06 8.77 5.65
CA SER A 465 -19.50 8.44 5.66
C SER A 465 -19.74 6.95 5.97
N PRO A 466 -20.94 6.58 6.48
CA PRO A 466 -21.34 5.20 6.70
C PRO A 466 -21.28 4.35 5.42
N THR A 467 -21.69 4.91 4.29
CA THR A 467 -21.68 4.20 2.99
C THR A 467 -20.27 3.84 2.54
N VAL A 468 -19.33 4.79 2.65
CA VAL A 468 -17.92 4.54 2.33
C VAL A 468 -17.35 3.47 3.27
N ALA A 469 -17.63 3.59 4.58
CA ALA A 469 -17.12 2.64 5.58
C ALA A 469 -17.61 1.21 5.32
N ARG A 470 -18.90 1.01 5.05
CA ARG A 470 -19.46 -0.32 4.74
C ARG A 470 -18.83 -0.91 3.48
N GLY A 471 -18.73 -0.12 2.41
CA GLY A 471 -18.10 -0.55 1.15
C GLY A 471 -16.64 -0.95 1.32
N VAL A 472 -15.86 -0.14 2.05
CA VAL A 472 -14.43 -0.43 2.32
C VAL A 472 -14.26 -1.74 3.09
N LEU A 473 -15.04 -1.97 4.14
CA LEU A 473 -14.94 -3.18 4.95
C LEU A 473 -15.31 -4.44 4.16
N ALA A 474 -16.39 -4.37 3.38
CA ALA A 474 -16.83 -5.46 2.53
C ALA A 474 -15.80 -5.76 1.42
N LEU A 475 -15.29 -4.73 0.73
CA LEU A 475 -14.25 -4.87 -0.28
C LEU A 475 -12.95 -5.41 0.32
N ALA A 476 -12.50 -4.93 1.47
CA ALA A 476 -11.28 -5.40 2.10
C ALA A 476 -11.32 -6.92 2.37
N LYS A 477 -12.44 -7.42 2.89
CA LYS A 477 -12.65 -8.85 3.12
C LYS A 477 -12.70 -9.63 1.80
N LEU A 478 -13.51 -9.17 0.84
CA LEU A 478 -13.66 -9.80 -0.47
C LEU A 478 -12.31 -9.90 -1.19
N ILE A 479 -11.54 -8.81 -1.23
CA ILE A 479 -10.22 -8.77 -1.89
C ILE A 479 -9.26 -9.73 -1.19
N ALA A 480 -9.22 -9.74 0.14
CA ALA A 480 -8.31 -10.62 0.87
C ALA A 480 -8.60 -12.11 0.62
N VAL A 481 -9.87 -12.49 0.43
CA VAL A 481 -10.27 -13.88 0.08
C VAL A 481 -9.93 -14.22 -1.37
N HIS A 482 -10.15 -13.29 -2.30
CA HIS A 482 -10.08 -13.52 -3.74
C HIS A 482 -8.86 -12.90 -4.44
N HIS A 483 -7.81 -12.49 -3.69
CA HIS A 483 -6.66 -11.76 -4.26
C HIS A 483 -5.92 -12.51 -5.38
N ASP A 484 -5.97 -13.82 -5.39
CA ASP A 484 -5.39 -14.69 -6.43
C ASP A 484 -6.20 -14.68 -7.74
N SER A 485 -7.50 -14.45 -7.69
CA SER A 485 -8.38 -14.35 -8.86
C SER A 485 -8.55 -12.92 -9.38
N LEU A 486 -8.31 -11.91 -8.53
CA LEU A 486 -8.35 -10.50 -8.89
C LEU A 486 -7.03 -10.08 -9.56
N VAL A 487 -6.86 -10.49 -10.83
CA VAL A 487 -5.56 -10.44 -11.53
C VAL A 487 -5.28 -9.14 -12.27
N ARG A 488 -6.28 -8.30 -12.54
CA ARG A 488 -6.06 -7.03 -13.24
C ARG A 488 -5.33 -6.04 -12.34
N ARG A 489 -4.28 -5.41 -12.88
CA ARG A 489 -3.36 -4.55 -12.13
C ARG A 489 -3.09 -3.25 -12.91
N PRO A 490 -4.08 -2.36 -13.08
CA PRO A 490 -3.89 -1.11 -13.82
C PRO A 490 -2.79 -0.23 -13.21
N LEU A 491 -2.60 -0.22 -11.89
CA LEU A 491 -1.53 0.53 -11.24
C LEU A 491 -0.11 -0.01 -11.51
N ASP A 492 0.02 -1.14 -12.20
CA ASP A 492 1.31 -1.57 -12.75
C ASP A 492 1.70 -0.77 -14.00
N GLU A 493 0.73 -0.18 -14.69
CA GLU A 493 0.99 0.73 -15.81
C GLU A 493 1.48 2.09 -15.28
N LEU A 494 2.58 2.57 -15.87
CA LEU A 494 3.23 3.81 -15.40
C LEU A 494 2.31 5.02 -15.47
N ARG A 495 1.49 5.13 -16.52
CA ARG A 495 0.50 6.21 -16.66
C ARG A 495 -0.55 6.18 -15.55
N MET A 496 -1.00 5.00 -15.13
CA MET A 496 -1.97 4.84 -14.04
C MET A 496 -1.34 5.11 -12.67
N GLN A 497 -0.09 4.66 -12.48
CA GLN A 497 0.67 4.95 -11.27
C GLN A 497 0.91 6.46 -11.13
N LYS A 498 1.33 7.14 -12.22
CA LYS A 498 1.44 8.61 -12.26
C LYS A 498 0.10 9.26 -11.91
N ALA A 499 -0.99 8.81 -12.55
CA ALA A 499 -2.34 9.35 -12.33
C ALA A 499 -2.78 9.20 -10.86
N TYR A 500 -2.46 8.06 -10.21
CA TYR A 500 -2.73 7.87 -8.79
C TYR A 500 -2.03 8.93 -7.94
N TYR A 501 -0.71 9.12 -8.12
CA TYR A 501 0.05 10.09 -7.33
C TYR A 501 -0.27 11.55 -7.67
N ALA A 502 -0.69 11.84 -8.89
CA ALA A 502 -1.08 13.18 -9.33
C ALA A 502 -2.56 13.52 -9.08
N GLY A 503 -3.38 12.56 -8.60
CA GLY A 503 -4.81 12.79 -8.38
C GLY A 503 -5.64 12.90 -9.66
N GLU A 504 -5.16 12.36 -10.78
CA GLU A 504 -5.82 12.44 -12.09
C GLU A 504 -7.05 11.50 -12.15
N LYS A 505 -8.14 11.85 -11.45
CA LYS A 505 -9.35 11.01 -11.32
C LYS A 505 -9.91 10.56 -12.67
N ARG A 506 -9.87 11.43 -13.70
CA ARG A 506 -10.35 11.08 -15.05
C ARG A 506 -9.60 9.90 -15.65
N GLN A 507 -8.29 9.82 -15.43
CA GLN A 507 -7.46 8.72 -15.92
C GLN A 507 -7.76 7.43 -15.14
N LEU A 508 -7.90 7.52 -13.82
CA LEU A 508 -8.21 6.38 -12.96
C LEU A 508 -9.60 5.78 -13.25
N ARG A 509 -10.59 6.62 -13.60
CA ARG A 509 -11.96 6.16 -13.96
C ARG A 509 -12.00 5.21 -15.15
N ARG A 510 -11.02 5.23 -16.04
CA ARG A 510 -10.99 4.33 -17.22
C ARG A 510 -10.99 2.84 -16.84
N PHE A 511 -10.61 2.52 -15.62
CA PHE A 511 -10.61 1.15 -15.14
C PHE A 511 -11.91 0.74 -14.42
N LEU A 512 -12.82 1.67 -14.15
CA LEU A 512 -13.96 1.44 -13.26
C LEU A 512 -14.89 0.31 -13.72
N ASP A 513 -15.21 0.24 -15.03
CA ASP A 513 -16.08 -0.81 -15.57
C ASP A 513 -15.45 -2.20 -15.43
N LEU A 514 -14.15 -2.33 -15.72
CA LEU A 514 -13.42 -3.58 -15.56
C LEU A 514 -13.29 -3.97 -14.09
N TRP A 515 -13.03 -3.00 -13.22
CA TRP A 515 -13.00 -3.19 -11.77
C TRP A 515 -14.34 -3.72 -11.25
N ARG A 516 -15.46 -3.11 -11.67
CA ARG A 516 -16.81 -3.53 -11.30
C ARG A 516 -17.10 -4.97 -11.75
N GLN A 517 -16.74 -5.30 -12.99
CA GLN A 517 -16.89 -6.66 -13.53
C GLN A 517 -16.09 -7.68 -12.71
N ASP A 518 -14.85 -7.38 -12.36
CA ASP A 518 -14.00 -8.28 -11.57
C ASP A 518 -14.57 -8.50 -10.18
N ILE A 519 -14.96 -7.43 -9.47
CA ILE A 519 -15.55 -7.51 -8.14
C ILE A 519 -16.87 -8.29 -8.17
N ALA A 520 -17.77 -7.96 -9.11
CA ALA A 520 -19.04 -8.66 -9.29
C ALA A 520 -18.87 -10.10 -9.72
N GLY A 521 -17.75 -10.45 -10.35
CA GLY A 521 -17.39 -11.82 -10.74
C GLY A 521 -16.91 -12.70 -9.59
N THR A 522 -16.56 -12.12 -8.44
CA THR A 522 -16.14 -12.90 -7.26
C THR A 522 -17.32 -13.63 -6.61
N ARG A 523 -17.03 -14.78 -6.00
CA ARG A 523 -18.07 -15.61 -5.37
C ARG A 523 -18.68 -14.98 -4.12
N LEU A 524 -17.92 -14.14 -3.39
CA LEU A 524 -18.41 -13.44 -2.20
C LEU A 524 -19.20 -12.15 -2.52
N TYR A 525 -19.23 -11.70 -3.78
CA TYR A 525 -19.89 -10.44 -4.09
C TYR A 525 -21.37 -10.41 -3.68
N SER A 526 -22.12 -11.47 -3.98
CA SER A 526 -23.55 -11.55 -3.64
C SER A 526 -23.83 -11.45 -2.13
N GLU A 527 -22.90 -11.92 -1.30
CA GLU A 527 -23.02 -11.80 0.17
C GLU A 527 -22.86 -10.34 0.64
N TYR A 528 -21.99 -9.57 -0.04
CA TYR A 528 -21.65 -8.20 0.33
C TYR A 528 -22.21 -7.13 -0.61
N GLU A 529 -23.07 -7.50 -1.55
CA GLU A 529 -23.62 -6.59 -2.57
C GLU A 529 -24.32 -5.38 -1.96
N GLU A 530 -25.11 -5.58 -0.89
CA GLU A 530 -25.81 -4.51 -0.17
C GLU A 530 -24.86 -3.45 0.42
N ASP A 531 -23.62 -3.84 0.74
CA ASP A 531 -22.60 -2.96 1.30
C ASP A 531 -21.74 -2.33 0.19
N ILE A 532 -21.48 -3.07 -0.90
CA ILE A 532 -20.61 -2.66 -2.01
C ILE A 532 -21.36 -1.82 -3.06
N ALA A 533 -22.59 -2.17 -3.42
CA ALA A 533 -23.31 -1.48 -4.48
C ALA A 533 -23.56 0.02 -4.17
N PRO A 534 -23.90 0.45 -2.94
CA PRO A 534 -23.99 1.89 -2.62
C PRO A 534 -22.64 2.61 -2.76
N PHE A 535 -21.52 1.96 -2.40
CA PHE A 535 -20.18 2.50 -2.60
C PHE A 535 -19.86 2.67 -4.10
N ILE A 536 -20.21 1.71 -4.94
CA ILE A 536 -20.07 1.80 -6.40
C ILE A 536 -20.84 3.00 -6.93
N ARG A 537 -22.10 3.18 -6.51
CA ARG A 537 -22.93 4.34 -6.93
C ARG A 537 -22.32 5.68 -6.57
N LEU A 538 -21.65 5.81 -5.41
CA LEU A 538 -20.92 7.04 -5.06
C LEU A 538 -19.79 7.32 -6.08
N ILE A 539 -19.04 6.29 -6.47
CA ILE A 539 -17.98 6.44 -7.47
C ILE A 539 -18.56 6.82 -8.83
N GLU A 540 -19.63 6.16 -9.27
CA GLU A 540 -20.28 6.40 -10.56
C GLU A 540 -20.87 7.81 -10.65
N SER A 541 -21.47 8.30 -9.56
CA SER A 541 -22.03 9.67 -9.50
C SER A 541 -20.96 10.77 -9.53
N GLY A 542 -19.69 10.41 -9.36
CA GLY A 542 -18.61 11.39 -9.25
C GLY A 542 -18.55 12.11 -7.91
N TRP A 543 -19.27 11.59 -6.91
CA TRP A 543 -19.20 12.14 -5.56
C TRP A 543 -17.76 12.12 -5.02
N SER A 544 -17.40 13.17 -4.29
CA SER A 544 -16.13 13.28 -3.59
C SER A 544 -16.42 13.77 -2.19
N TRP A 545 -15.74 13.22 -1.19
CA TRP A 545 -15.91 13.70 0.17
C TRP A 545 -15.25 15.06 0.39
N ASN A 546 -15.77 15.80 1.37
CA ASN A 546 -15.21 17.06 1.83
C ASN A 546 -14.48 16.85 3.16
N GLU A 547 -13.18 17.04 3.20
CA GLU A 547 -12.36 16.86 4.41
C GLU A 547 -12.56 17.97 5.46
N GLU A 548 -13.27 19.06 5.12
CA GLU A 548 -13.64 20.11 6.07
C GLU A 548 -14.96 19.83 6.78
N ALA A 549 -15.74 18.88 6.26
CA ALA A 549 -17.02 18.53 6.85
C ALA A 549 -16.84 17.82 8.20
N ASP A 550 -17.77 18.07 9.11
CA ASP A 550 -17.87 17.30 10.35
C ASP A 550 -18.50 15.94 10.07
N LEU A 551 -17.70 14.88 10.22
CA LEU A 551 -18.16 13.51 9.95
C LEU A 551 -19.33 13.07 10.85
N ARG A 552 -19.56 13.72 12.00
CA ARG A 552 -20.68 13.39 12.88
C ARG A 552 -22.03 13.59 12.21
N ALA A 553 -22.15 14.57 11.31
CA ALA A 553 -23.37 14.82 10.55
C ALA A 553 -23.73 13.61 9.66
N GLU A 554 -22.76 13.07 8.93
CA GLU A 554 -22.94 11.90 8.08
C GLU A 554 -23.28 10.62 8.88
N TRP A 555 -22.69 10.48 10.07
CA TRP A 555 -22.94 9.36 10.97
C TRP A 555 -24.15 9.56 11.90
N LYS A 556 -24.86 10.68 11.77
CA LYS A 556 -26.03 11.03 12.60
C LYS A 556 -25.74 11.00 14.10
N PHE A 557 -24.57 11.51 14.50
CA PHE A 557 -24.19 11.65 15.91
C PHE A 557 -24.40 13.08 16.43
N THR A 558 -25.32 13.83 15.85
CA THR A 558 -25.49 15.27 16.11
C THR A 558 -26.42 15.57 17.29
N ASP A 559 -27.26 14.64 17.73
CA ASP A 559 -28.24 14.87 18.79
C ASP A 559 -27.80 14.35 20.15
N ALA A 560 -27.93 15.21 21.16
CA ALA A 560 -27.71 14.82 22.58
C ALA A 560 -28.65 13.66 23.01
N ALA A 561 -29.80 13.50 22.34
CA ALA A 561 -30.72 12.39 22.57
C ALA A 561 -30.16 11.02 22.15
N ASP A 562 -29.33 10.94 21.10
CA ASP A 562 -28.66 9.71 20.70
C ASP A 562 -27.65 9.19 21.74
N PHE A 563 -27.14 10.08 22.60
CA PHE A 563 -26.26 9.71 23.71
C PHE A 563 -27.00 9.00 24.86
N HIS A 564 -28.30 9.22 25.02
CA HIS A 564 -29.12 8.65 26.09
C HIS A 564 -29.91 7.39 25.68
N ALA A 565 -30.25 7.22 24.40
CA ALA A 565 -31.07 6.12 23.90
C ALA A 565 -30.38 4.75 23.88
N LEU A 566 -29.10 4.65 24.26
CA LEU A 566 -28.32 3.42 24.31
C LEU A 566 -27.95 3.01 25.76
N ALA A 567 -28.82 3.27 26.71
CA ALA A 567 -28.85 2.49 27.95
C ALA A 567 -29.27 1.05 27.55
N VAL A 568 -28.28 0.16 27.55
CA VAL A 568 -28.41 -1.27 27.28
C VAL A 568 -29.55 -1.85 28.10
N PRO A 569 -30.47 -2.64 27.52
CA PRO A 569 -31.15 -3.65 28.31
C PRO A 569 -30.07 -4.65 28.75
N ARG A 570 -30.07 -5.00 30.01
CA ARG A 570 -29.23 -6.00 30.68
C ARG A 570 -29.36 -7.39 30.04
#